data_d52da274a4a06760ed56e4cee170b2a8
#
_entry.id   d52da274a4a06760ed56e4cee170b2a8
#
_cell.length_a   1.000
_cell.length_b   1.000
_cell.length_c   1.000
_cell.angle_alpha   90.00
_cell.angle_beta   90.00
_cell.angle_gamma   90.00
#
_symmetry.space_group_name_H-M   'P 1'
#
loop_
_entity.id
_entity.type
_entity.pdbx_description
1 polymer ?
#
loop_
_entity_poly.entity_id
_entity_poly.type
_entity_poly.pdbx_seq_one_letter_code
_entity_poly.pdbx_strand_id
1 'polypeptide(L)'
;MMKLSQLLEQIEYTCVQGGLDKEIKSVVYDSRKVTPDSLFLCIKGAVSDGHKYAKEVVEKGATVLVVQDEVEVPEEVTVIRVENTRYAMACISAAWFGHPAEKMKVIGITGTKGKTTTTYLVKSILENAGYKVGLIGTIEAIIGDEVIPAANTTPESYIVQEYFAKMAAVSYTHLRAHETAANL
;
A
#
# COMPACT_ATOMS: atom_id res chain seq x y z
N MET A 1 1.47 -8.22 -14.63
CA MET A 1 2.13 -7.04 -15.24
C MET A 1 1.08 -5.98 -15.45
N MET A 2 1.40 -4.72 -15.18
CA MET A 2 0.48 -3.59 -15.33
C MET A 2 1.23 -2.42 -15.97
N LYS A 3 0.56 -1.64 -16.81
CA LYS A 3 1.18 -0.45 -17.43
C LYS A 3 1.36 0.64 -16.38
N LEU A 4 2.47 1.38 -16.45
CA LEU A 4 2.74 2.51 -15.57
C LEU A 4 1.61 3.54 -15.61
N SER A 5 1.07 3.85 -16.79
CA SER A 5 -0.04 4.79 -16.95
C SER A 5 -1.28 4.41 -16.12
N GLN A 6 -1.60 3.12 -16.01
CA GLN A 6 -2.74 2.65 -15.20
C GLN A 6 -2.50 2.82 -13.70
N LEU A 7 -1.25 2.68 -13.25
CA LEU A 7 -0.89 2.89 -11.84
C LEU A 7 -0.96 4.35 -11.42
N LEU A 8 -0.83 5.27 -12.37
CA LEU A 8 -0.78 6.72 -12.12
C LEU A 8 -2.11 7.44 -12.35
N GLU A 9 -3.18 6.76 -12.78
CA GLU A 9 -4.45 7.38 -13.18
C GLU A 9 -5.09 8.24 -12.08
N GLN A 10 -4.90 7.91 -10.81
CA GLN A 10 -5.55 8.58 -9.67
C GLN A 10 -4.63 9.52 -8.90
N ILE A 11 -3.48 9.90 -9.46
CA ILE A 11 -2.54 10.80 -8.80
C ILE A 11 -2.13 11.93 -9.73
N GLU A 12 -1.88 13.09 -9.15
CA GLU A 12 -1.21 14.19 -9.84
C GLU A 12 0.29 13.95 -9.81
N TYR A 13 0.94 14.03 -10.97
CA TYR A 13 2.36 13.79 -11.11
C TYR A 13 2.99 14.60 -12.23
N THR A 14 4.31 14.72 -12.20
CA THR A 14 5.14 15.21 -13.28
C THR A 14 6.12 14.12 -13.69
N CYS A 15 6.11 13.72 -14.96
CA CYS A 15 7.16 12.86 -15.51
C CYS A 15 8.41 13.72 -15.76
N VAL A 16 9.40 13.58 -14.89
CA VAL A 16 10.63 14.38 -14.93
C VAL A 16 11.60 13.83 -15.97
N GLN A 17 11.62 12.50 -16.10
CA GLN A 17 12.54 11.77 -16.96
C GLN A 17 11.90 10.48 -17.46
N GLY A 18 12.33 9.99 -18.64
CA GLY A 18 11.83 8.76 -19.23
C GLY A 18 10.43 8.86 -19.82
N GLY A 19 9.71 7.74 -19.89
CA GLY A 19 8.39 7.66 -20.51
C GLY A 19 7.39 6.82 -19.72
N LEU A 20 6.09 7.01 -20.00
CA LEU A 20 5.00 6.33 -19.30
C LEU A 20 4.66 4.95 -19.89
N ASP A 21 5.25 4.58 -21.03
CA ASP A 21 5.00 3.31 -21.69
C ASP A 21 5.93 2.20 -21.16
N LYS A 22 5.83 1.97 -19.86
CA LYS A 22 6.59 0.93 -19.14
C LYS A 22 5.64 -0.11 -18.57
N GLU A 23 6.03 -1.37 -18.64
CA GLU A 23 5.35 -2.47 -17.96
C GLU A 23 6.00 -2.72 -16.60
N ILE A 24 5.19 -2.71 -15.55
CA ILE A 24 5.63 -2.89 -14.17
C ILE A 24 5.32 -4.32 -13.73
N LYS A 25 6.35 -5.01 -13.20
CA LYS A 25 6.22 -6.37 -12.68
C LYS A 25 6.01 -6.42 -11.16
N SER A 26 6.49 -5.40 -10.44
CA SER A 26 6.30 -5.28 -9.00
C SER A 26 6.28 -3.83 -8.55
N VAL A 27 5.52 -3.54 -7.50
CA VAL A 27 5.51 -2.25 -6.80
C VAL A 27 6.16 -2.47 -5.45
N VAL A 28 7.23 -1.73 -5.16
CA VAL A 28 8.03 -1.90 -3.95
C VAL A 28 8.38 -0.57 -3.31
N TYR A 29 8.54 -0.56 -1.98
CA TYR A 29 8.97 0.59 -1.19
C TYR A 29 10.11 0.23 -0.20
N ASP A 30 10.54 -1.04 -0.23
CA ASP A 30 11.70 -1.54 0.53
C ASP A 30 12.81 -1.90 -0.46
N SER A 31 13.97 -1.21 -0.39
CA SER A 31 15.10 -1.38 -1.31
C SER A 31 15.69 -2.80 -1.34
N ARG A 32 15.40 -3.60 -0.30
CA ARG A 32 15.83 -5.01 -0.21
C ARG A 32 14.96 -5.95 -1.05
N LYS A 33 13.74 -5.51 -1.42
CA LYS A 33 12.74 -6.31 -2.15
C LYS A 33 12.66 -5.97 -3.64
N VAL A 34 13.54 -5.11 -4.12
CA VAL A 34 13.57 -4.71 -5.53
C VAL A 34 13.90 -5.90 -6.42
N THR A 35 13.16 -6.02 -7.50
CA THR A 35 13.35 -7.02 -8.57
C THR A 35 13.37 -6.31 -9.93
N PRO A 36 13.86 -6.96 -11.00
CA PRO A 36 13.83 -6.36 -12.34
C PRO A 36 12.41 -5.90 -12.73
N ASP A 37 12.36 -4.74 -13.41
CA ASP A 37 11.11 -4.09 -13.84
C ASP A 37 10.18 -3.66 -12.68
N SER A 38 10.78 -3.34 -11.52
CA SER A 38 10.05 -2.78 -10.37
C SER A 38 9.76 -1.29 -10.57
N LEU A 39 8.61 -0.86 -10.04
CA LEU A 39 8.37 0.52 -9.64
C LEU A 39 8.74 0.65 -8.16
N PHE A 40 9.70 1.53 -7.86
CA PHE A 40 10.12 1.81 -6.50
C PHE A 40 9.57 3.15 -6.00
N LEU A 41 8.95 3.13 -4.83
CA LEU A 41 8.42 4.30 -4.14
C LEU A 41 9.45 4.83 -3.14
N CYS A 42 9.98 6.01 -3.37
CA CYS A 42 10.93 6.69 -2.47
C CYS A 42 10.17 7.34 -1.31
N ILE A 43 9.84 6.55 -0.28
CA ILE A 43 9.07 7.04 0.86
C ILE A 43 9.99 7.78 1.84
N LYS A 44 9.59 9.00 2.20
CA LYS A 44 10.19 9.77 3.29
C LYS A 44 9.64 9.25 4.63
N GLY A 45 10.41 8.43 5.30
CA GLY A 45 10.08 7.91 6.63
C GLY A 45 10.65 8.78 7.75
N ALA A 46 10.23 8.55 8.99
CA ALA A 46 10.75 9.25 10.17
C ALA A 46 12.23 8.93 10.45
N VAL A 47 12.68 7.72 10.11
CA VAL A 47 14.06 7.23 10.40
C VAL A 47 14.91 7.15 9.14
N SER A 48 14.31 6.85 7.99
CA SER A 48 15.01 6.64 6.73
C SER A 48 14.29 7.32 5.57
N ASP A 49 15.06 7.87 4.65
CA ASP A 49 14.56 8.49 3.43
C ASP A 49 14.86 7.58 2.24
N GLY A 50 13.79 7.12 1.59
CA GLY A 50 13.85 6.21 0.43
C GLY A 50 14.61 6.78 -0.77
N HIS A 51 14.69 8.11 -0.92
CA HIS A 51 15.42 8.77 -2.01
C HIS A 51 16.92 8.45 -1.97
N LYS A 52 17.49 8.20 -0.79
CA LYS A 52 18.91 7.84 -0.63
C LYS A 52 19.26 6.51 -1.30
N TYR A 53 18.28 5.66 -1.52
CA TYR A 53 18.45 4.34 -2.14
C TYR A 53 18.21 4.37 -3.66
N ALA A 54 17.94 5.53 -4.27
CA ALA A 54 17.58 5.63 -5.69
C ALA A 54 18.59 4.93 -6.61
N LYS A 55 19.89 5.19 -6.43
CA LYS A 55 20.95 4.55 -7.24
C LYS A 55 21.01 3.03 -7.01
N GLU A 56 20.98 2.60 -5.76
CA GLU A 56 21.02 1.18 -5.39
C GLU A 56 19.84 0.38 -5.97
N VAL A 57 18.63 0.93 -5.93
CA VAL A 57 17.42 0.22 -6.43
C VAL A 57 17.44 0.15 -7.96
N VAL A 58 17.98 1.13 -8.64
CA VAL A 58 18.16 1.11 -10.09
C VAL A 58 19.17 0.01 -10.48
N GLU A 59 20.29 -0.11 -9.78
CA GLU A 59 21.27 -1.19 -9.99
C GLU A 59 20.64 -2.58 -9.77
N LYS A 60 19.64 -2.69 -8.89
CA LYS A 60 18.88 -3.92 -8.65
C LYS A 60 17.78 -4.18 -9.69
N GLY A 61 17.55 -3.25 -10.60
CA GLY A 61 16.62 -3.42 -11.71
C GLY A 61 15.31 -2.65 -11.60
N ALA A 62 15.18 -1.67 -10.69
CA ALA A 62 14.07 -0.74 -10.72
C ALA A 62 14.12 0.12 -11.98
N THR A 63 13.04 0.14 -12.75
CA THR A 63 12.94 0.88 -14.02
C THR A 63 12.11 2.16 -13.89
N VAL A 64 11.36 2.28 -12.78
CA VAL A 64 10.54 3.46 -12.46
C VAL A 64 10.76 3.85 -10.99
N LEU A 65 11.00 5.14 -10.75
CA LEU A 65 11.04 5.72 -9.41
C LEU A 65 9.90 6.72 -9.24
N VAL A 66 9.17 6.62 -8.13
CA VAL A 66 8.21 7.64 -7.69
C VAL A 66 8.86 8.40 -6.54
N VAL A 67 9.05 9.70 -6.74
CA VAL A 67 9.86 10.55 -5.87
C VAL A 67 9.10 11.81 -5.44
N GLN A 68 9.52 12.39 -4.34
CA GLN A 68 9.07 13.70 -3.86
C GLN A 68 10.18 14.75 -4.05
N ASP A 69 11.41 14.35 -3.79
CA ASP A 69 12.61 15.15 -3.97
C ASP A 69 13.37 14.74 -5.24
N GLU A 70 14.33 15.57 -5.66
CA GLU A 70 15.17 15.27 -6.82
C GLU A 70 16.11 14.09 -6.57
N VAL A 71 16.27 13.26 -7.59
CA VAL A 71 17.20 12.13 -7.58
C VAL A 71 18.03 12.13 -8.85
N GLU A 72 19.29 11.72 -8.74
CA GLU A 72 20.19 11.54 -9.88
C GLU A 72 20.28 10.05 -10.24
N VAL A 73 19.70 9.68 -11.36
CA VAL A 73 19.68 8.31 -11.89
C VAL A 73 19.89 8.32 -13.40
N PRO A 74 20.30 7.20 -14.02
CA PRO A 74 20.50 7.09 -15.46
C PRO A 74 19.26 7.46 -16.28
N GLU A 75 19.47 7.98 -17.50
CA GLU A 75 18.40 8.51 -18.38
C GLU A 75 17.33 7.46 -18.77
N GLU A 76 17.67 6.18 -18.78
CA GLU A 76 16.76 5.07 -19.10
C GLU A 76 15.72 4.80 -17.99
N VAL A 77 15.95 5.32 -16.79
CA VAL A 77 15.01 5.19 -15.65
C VAL A 77 13.91 6.24 -15.77
N THR A 78 12.67 5.82 -15.61
CA THR A 78 11.56 6.77 -15.55
C THR A 78 11.43 7.34 -14.14
N VAL A 79 11.40 8.66 -14.02
CA VAL A 79 11.25 9.38 -12.74
C VAL A 79 9.93 10.14 -12.73
N ILE A 80 9.06 9.75 -11.83
CA ILE A 80 7.73 10.35 -11.59
C ILE A 80 7.80 11.15 -10.30
N ARG A 81 7.68 12.47 -10.42
CA ARG A 81 7.60 13.37 -9.24
C ARG A 81 6.17 13.55 -8.81
N VAL A 82 5.92 13.42 -7.52
CA VAL A 82 4.64 13.64 -6.85
C VAL A 82 4.82 14.58 -5.67
N GLU A 83 3.76 15.24 -5.24
CA GLU A 83 3.79 16.12 -4.06
C GLU A 83 3.98 15.29 -2.75
N ASN A 84 3.34 14.12 -2.68
CA ASN A 84 3.38 13.26 -1.50
C ASN A 84 3.50 11.78 -1.90
N THR A 85 4.67 11.21 -1.64
CA THR A 85 4.95 9.80 -1.99
C THR A 85 4.15 8.80 -1.16
N ARG A 86 3.72 9.14 0.07
CA ARG A 86 2.84 8.28 0.87
C ARG A 86 1.43 8.22 0.31
N TYR A 87 0.90 9.36 -0.14
CA TYR A 87 -0.38 9.41 -0.83
C TYR A 87 -0.31 8.65 -2.17
N ALA A 88 0.74 8.89 -2.95
CA ALA A 88 0.98 8.16 -4.20
C ALA A 88 1.07 6.64 -3.96
N MET A 89 1.73 6.21 -2.88
CA MET A 89 1.79 4.78 -2.51
C MET A 89 0.39 4.20 -2.27
N ALA A 90 -0.51 4.94 -1.61
CA ALA A 90 -1.86 4.47 -1.36
C ALA A 90 -2.64 4.27 -2.67
N CYS A 91 -2.60 5.24 -3.59
CA CYS A 91 -3.29 5.17 -4.89
C CYS A 91 -2.67 4.11 -5.81
N ILE A 92 -1.33 4.09 -5.95
CA ILE A 92 -0.62 3.12 -6.78
C ILE A 92 -0.87 1.69 -6.26
N SER A 93 -0.85 1.48 -4.96
CA SER A 93 -1.14 0.16 -4.38
C SER A 93 -2.59 -0.25 -4.61
N ALA A 94 -3.55 0.67 -4.48
CA ALA A 94 -4.95 0.38 -4.80
C ALA A 94 -5.11 -0.06 -6.27
N ALA A 95 -4.51 0.68 -7.21
CA ALA A 95 -4.51 0.33 -8.62
C ALA A 95 -3.81 -1.01 -8.87
N TRP A 96 -2.63 -1.24 -8.28
CA TRP A 96 -1.85 -2.47 -8.41
C TRP A 96 -2.64 -3.72 -8.01
N PHE A 97 -3.41 -3.63 -6.94
CA PHE A 97 -4.26 -4.71 -6.44
C PHE A 97 -5.68 -4.72 -7.04
N GLY A 98 -5.98 -3.85 -8.01
CA GLY A 98 -7.26 -3.81 -8.72
C GLY A 98 -8.42 -3.29 -7.89
N HIS A 99 -8.16 -2.23 -7.11
CA HIS A 99 -9.14 -1.50 -6.28
C HIS A 99 -9.97 -2.43 -5.37
N PRO A 100 -9.33 -3.25 -4.53
CA PRO A 100 -10.03 -4.29 -3.77
C PRO A 100 -11.08 -3.74 -2.80
N ALA A 101 -10.89 -2.51 -2.29
CA ALA A 101 -11.84 -1.88 -1.38
C ALA A 101 -13.22 -1.62 -2.02
N GLU A 102 -13.30 -1.48 -3.34
CA GLU A 102 -14.57 -1.29 -4.06
C GLU A 102 -15.41 -2.58 -4.13
N LYS A 103 -14.77 -3.72 -3.92
CA LYS A 103 -15.40 -5.06 -3.99
C LYS A 103 -15.96 -5.51 -2.65
N MET A 104 -15.90 -4.67 -1.62
CA MET A 104 -16.26 -5.05 -0.25
C MET A 104 -16.81 -3.86 0.55
N LYS A 105 -17.49 -4.14 1.67
CA LYS A 105 -17.87 -3.09 2.62
C LYS A 105 -16.73 -2.89 3.61
N VAL A 106 -16.19 -1.68 3.70
CA VAL A 106 -15.11 -1.33 4.63
C VAL A 106 -15.70 -0.51 5.78
N ILE A 107 -15.50 -0.95 7.02
CA ILE A 107 -15.92 -0.25 8.24
C ILE A 107 -14.67 0.20 8.98
N GLY A 108 -14.49 1.51 9.14
CA GLY A 108 -13.40 2.10 9.93
C GLY A 108 -13.84 2.38 11.35
N ILE A 109 -13.05 1.95 12.35
CA ILE A 109 -13.28 2.22 13.76
C ILE A 109 -12.14 3.09 14.28
N THR A 110 -12.46 4.30 14.76
CA THR A 110 -11.50 5.24 15.36
C THR A 110 -11.90 5.56 16.79
N GLY A 111 -10.95 6.08 17.58
CA GLY A 111 -11.19 6.48 18.97
C GLY A 111 -9.92 6.41 19.80
N THR A 112 -9.92 7.02 20.97
CA THR A 112 -8.77 7.05 21.88
C THR A 112 -8.57 5.72 22.63
N LYS A 113 -9.67 4.99 22.91
CA LYS A 113 -9.68 3.70 23.62
C LYS A 113 -10.76 2.79 23.04
N GLY A 114 -10.63 1.49 23.27
CA GLY A 114 -11.66 0.50 22.94
C GLY A 114 -11.72 0.08 21.47
N LYS A 115 -10.91 0.65 20.57
CA LYS A 115 -10.90 0.31 19.13
C LYS A 115 -10.81 -1.19 18.89
N THR A 116 -9.79 -1.83 19.41
CA THR A 116 -9.55 -3.28 19.26
C THR A 116 -10.74 -4.08 19.77
N THR A 117 -11.23 -3.81 20.98
CA THR A 117 -12.39 -4.52 21.54
C THR A 117 -13.63 -4.35 20.67
N THR A 118 -13.91 -3.12 20.23
CA THR A 118 -15.05 -2.83 19.34
C THR A 118 -14.94 -3.58 18.02
N THR A 119 -13.74 -3.64 17.44
CA THR A 119 -13.51 -4.35 16.18
C THR A 119 -13.83 -5.85 16.30
N TYR A 120 -13.36 -6.51 17.37
CA TYR A 120 -13.67 -7.93 17.60
C TYR A 120 -15.15 -8.17 17.89
N LEU A 121 -15.81 -7.27 18.63
CA LEU A 121 -17.25 -7.37 18.88
C LEU A 121 -18.06 -7.25 17.58
N VAL A 122 -17.74 -6.24 16.74
CA VAL A 122 -18.41 -6.05 15.45
C VAL A 122 -18.14 -7.24 14.52
N LYS A 123 -16.90 -7.76 14.49
CA LYS A 123 -16.56 -8.99 13.76
C LYS A 123 -17.46 -10.14 14.19
N SER A 124 -17.53 -10.41 15.49
CA SER A 124 -18.36 -11.50 16.04
C SER A 124 -19.85 -11.35 15.69
N ILE A 125 -20.41 -10.14 15.79
CA ILE A 125 -21.81 -9.88 15.44
C ILE A 125 -22.08 -10.19 13.96
N LEU A 126 -21.21 -9.71 13.07
CA LEU A 126 -21.37 -9.92 11.62
C LEU A 126 -21.17 -11.38 11.22
N GLU A 127 -20.23 -12.08 11.83
CA GLU A 127 -20.02 -13.51 11.59
C GLU A 127 -21.20 -14.35 12.05
N ASN A 128 -21.79 -14.02 13.22
CA ASN A 128 -23.02 -14.64 13.68
C ASN A 128 -24.25 -14.33 12.77
N ALA A 129 -24.20 -13.23 12.05
CA ALA A 129 -25.20 -12.89 11.03
C ALA A 129 -24.93 -13.55 9.65
N GLY A 130 -23.90 -14.41 9.56
CA GLY A 130 -23.56 -15.16 8.35
C GLY A 130 -22.66 -14.45 7.36
N TYR A 131 -22.04 -13.32 7.74
CA TYR A 131 -21.06 -12.62 6.91
C TYR A 131 -19.66 -13.17 7.13
N LYS A 132 -18.86 -13.19 6.08
CA LYS A 132 -17.44 -13.46 6.20
C LYS A 132 -16.73 -12.13 6.51
N VAL A 133 -15.96 -12.05 7.58
CA VAL A 133 -15.35 -10.81 8.06
C VAL A 133 -13.83 -10.92 8.15
N GLY A 134 -13.14 -10.03 7.44
CA GLY A 134 -11.70 -9.79 7.63
C GLY A 134 -11.47 -8.66 8.63
N LEU A 135 -10.36 -8.70 9.36
CA LEU A 135 -9.98 -7.71 10.34
C LEU A 135 -8.53 -7.27 10.09
N ILE A 136 -8.28 -5.96 10.15
CA ILE A 136 -6.93 -5.39 10.20
C ILE A 136 -6.85 -4.53 11.45
N GLY A 137 -6.03 -4.94 12.40
CA GLY A 137 -5.85 -4.27 13.68
C GLY A 137 -4.38 -4.05 14.03
N THR A 138 -4.13 -3.43 15.20
CA THR A 138 -2.78 -3.17 15.72
C THR A 138 -2.05 -4.41 16.19
N ILE A 139 -2.78 -5.48 16.52
CA ILE A 139 -2.21 -6.72 17.04
C ILE A 139 -1.99 -7.70 15.89
N GLU A 140 -2.97 -7.82 15.02
CA GLU A 140 -2.98 -8.81 13.94
C GLU A 140 -3.92 -8.41 12.82
N ALA A 141 -3.75 -9.03 11.65
CA ALA A 141 -4.75 -9.09 10.59
C ALA A 141 -5.31 -10.52 10.53
N ILE A 142 -6.64 -10.62 10.37
CA ILE A 142 -7.35 -11.90 10.26
C ILE A 142 -8.02 -11.95 8.89
N ILE A 143 -7.67 -12.94 8.09
CA ILE A 143 -8.19 -13.15 6.74
C ILE A 143 -8.65 -14.60 6.64
N GLY A 144 -9.93 -14.86 6.93
CA GLY A 144 -10.42 -16.22 7.10
C GLY A 144 -9.78 -16.91 8.28
N ASP A 145 -9.15 -18.04 8.03
CA ASP A 145 -8.43 -18.81 9.04
C ASP A 145 -6.96 -18.34 9.20
N GLU A 146 -6.48 -17.45 8.32
CA GLU A 146 -5.13 -16.91 8.38
C GLU A 146 -5.06 -15.76 9.40
N VAL A 147 -4.22 -15.92 10.41
CA VAL A 147 -3.92 -14.88 11.41
C VAL A 147 -2.49 -14.40 11.17
N ILE A 148 -2.34 -13.13 10.81
CA ILE A 148 -1.06 -12.51 10.49
C ILE A 148 -0.72 -11.52 11.60
N PRO A 149 0.32 -11.77 12.42
CA PRO A 149 0.77 -10.83 13.44
C PRO A 149 1.12 -9.47 12.82
N ALA A 150 0.72 -8.37 13.44
CA ALA A 150 1.03 -7.04 12.97
C ALA A 150 2.53 -6.76 13.16
N ALA A 151 3.23 -6.42 12.07
CA ALA A 151 4.63 -6.01 12.13
C ALA A 151 4.78 -4.57 12.67
N ASN A 152 3.77 -3.74 12.48
CA ASN A 152 3.71 -2.35 12.92
C ASN A 152 2.30 -2.04 13.47
N THR A 153 2.20 -1.06 14.36
CA THR A 153 0.92 -0.58 14.91
C THR A 153 -0.05 -0.13 13.81
N THR A 154 0.48 0.49 12.75
CA THR A 154 -0.26 0.88 11.56
C THR A 154 0.45 0.32 10.33
N PRO A 155 -0.14 -0.61 9.59
CA PRO A 155 0.46 -1.14 8.38
C PRO A 155 0.52 -0.05 7.29
N GLU A 156 1.58 -0.08 6.49
CA GLU A 156 1.69 0.80 5.31
C GLU A 156 0.54 0.53 4.33
N SER A 157 0.16 1.55 3.57
CA SER A 157 -0.99 1.47 2.64
C SER A 157 -0.86 0.32 1.62
N TYR A 158 0.35 -0.02 1.20
CA TYR A 158 0.62 -1.18 0.35
C TYR A 158 0.13 -2.49 0.99
N ILE A 159 0.50 -2.72 2.25
CA ILE A 159 0.11 -3.92 3.01
C ILE A 159 -1.41 -3.97 3.22
N VAL A 160 -2.02 -2.81 3.48
CA VAL A 160 -3.49 -2.71 3.60
C VAL A 160 -4.17 -3.14 2.31
N GLN A 161 -3.70 -2.68 1.15
CA GLN A 161 -4.27 -3.04 -0.15
C GLN A 161 -4.02 -4.52 -0.49
N GLU A 162 -2.85 -5.06 -0.11
CA GLU A 162 -2.56 -6.49 -0.24
C GLU A 162 -3.55 -7.34 0.57
N TYR A 163 -3.80 -6.97 1.84
CA TYR A 163 -4.79 -7.66 2.67
C TYR A 163 -6.20 -7.54 2.10
N PHE A 164 -6.58 -6.36 1.61
CA PHE A 164 -7.87 -6.18 0.94
C PHE A 164 -7.99 -7.06 -0.30
N ALA A 165 -6.93 -7.19 -1.10
CA ALA A 165 -6.94 -8.07 -2.26
C ALA A 165 -7.13 -9.54 -1.89
N LYS A 166 -6.42 -10.01 -0.85
CA LYS A 166 -6.61 -11.37 -0.31
C LYS A 166 -8.04 -11.59 0.17
N MET A 167 -8.58 -10.62 0.88
CA MET A 167 -9.95 -10.66 1.37
C MET A 167 -10.97 -10.64 0.21
N ALA A 168 -10.82 -9.78 -0.79
CA ALA A 168 -11.71 -9.71 -1.96
C ALA A 168 -11.72 -11.02 -2.76
N ALA A 169 -10.59 -11.72 -2.87
CA ALA A 169 -10.48 -12.99 -3.58
C ALA A 169 -11.36 -14.12 -2.98
N VAL A 170 -11.69 -14.05 -1.70
CA VAL A 170 -12.49 -15.04 -0.98
C VAL A 170 -13.91 -14.57 -0.66
N SER A 171 -14.38 -13.51 -1.29
CA SER A 171 -15.74 -12.93 -1.16
C SER A 171 -16.12 -12.57 0.27
N TYR A 172 -15.24 -11.86 0.97
CA TYR A 172 -15.52 -11.33 2.30
C TYR A 172 -16.32 -10.04 2.26
N THR A 173 -17.23 -9.90 3.24
CA THR A 173 -17.85 -8.62 3.63
C THR A 173 -17.08 -8.13 4.86
N HIS A 174 -16.60 -6.87 4.93
CA HIS A 174 -15.46 -6.56 5.79
C HIS A 174 -15.64 -5.50 6.85
N LEU A 175 -14.86 -5.68 7.90
CA LEU A 175 -14.57 -4.73 8.98
C LEU A 175 -13.08 -4.33 8.96
N ARG A 176 -12.80 -3.03 9.02
CA ARG A 176 -11.47 -2.49 9.28
C ARG A 176 -11.49 -1.65 10.55
N ALA A 177 -10.64 -2.00 11.52
CA ALA A 177 -10.24 -1.06 12.55
C ALA A 177 -9.16 -0.14 11.97
N HIS A 178 -9.44 1.16 11.87
CA HIS A 178 -8.44 2.16 11.51
C HIS A 178 -7.98 2.86 12.78
N GLU A 179 -6.74 2.67 13.18
CA GLU A 179 -6.10 3.58 14.11
C GLU A 179 -5.67 4.81 13.32
N THR A 180 -6.35 5.92 13.54
CA THR A 180 -5.79 7.22 13.17
C THR A 180 -4.64 7.50 14.12
N ALA A 181 -3.48 7.88 13.58
CA ALA A 181 -2.37 8.45 14.33
C ALA A 181 -2.76 9.85 14.85
N ALA A 182 -3.67 9.89 15.81
CA ALA A 182 -4.14 11.10 16.48
C ALA A 182 -3.65 11.11 17.93
N ASN A 183 -2.43 10.66 18.18
CA ASN A 183 -1.70 10.86 19.44
C ASN A 183 -0.20 10.80 19.13
N LEU A 184 0.28 11.82 18.44
CA LEU A 184 1.66 12.30 18.53
C LEU A 184 1.65 13.69 19.12
#